data_907936916a0d0424b095ceedd1060c5a
#
_entry.id   907936916a0d0424b095ceedd1060c5a
#
_cell.length_a   1.000
_cell.length_b   1.000
_cell.length_c   1.000
_cell.angle_alpha   90.00
_cell.angle_beta   90.00
_cell.angle_gamma   90.00
#
_symmetry.space_group_name_H-M   'P 1'
#
loop_
_entity.id
_entity.type
_entity.pdbx_description
1 polymer ?
#
loop_
_entity_poly.entity_id
_entity_poly.type
_entity_poly.pdbx_seq_one_letter_code
_entity_poly.pdbx_strand_id
1 'polypeptide(L)'
;MPKYCAEKVCGCYLYFTSHCTMEAMHAHASDRKLKERGSAKFFVKSDGSTVVVRKGTLKPNQISGIQEYIRRNYLRMYVQWRTASINGFFVG
;
A
#
# COMPACT_ATOMS: atom_id res chain seq x y z
N MET A 1 -1.89 10.24 8.76
CA MET A 1 -2.12 9.60 7.46
C MET A 1 -2.94 8.34 7.63
N PRO A 2 -3.86 8.06 6.70
CA PRO A 2 -4.68 6.86 6.81
C PRO A 2 -3.83 5.58 6.68
N LYS A 3 -4.04 4.66 7.60
CA LYS A 3 -3.40 3.34 7.56
C LYS A 3 -4.41 2.30 7.11
N TYR A 4 -3.96 1.34 6.32
CA TYR A 4 -4.79 0.22 5.92
C TYR A 4 -5.06 -0.74 7.08
N CYS A 5 -4.15 -0.82 8.03
CA CYS A 5 -4.36 -1.55 9.27
C CYS A 5 -3.62 -0.86 10.41
N ALA A 6 -4.12 -1.05 11.65
CA ALA A 6 -3.53 -0.44 12.83
C ALA A 6 -2.19 -1.05 13.19
N GLU A 7 -2.01 -2.35 12.88
CA GLU A 7 -0.81 -3.08 13.22
C GLU A 7 0.20 -3.06 12.07
N LYS A 8 1.46 -3.27 12.40
CA LYS A 8 2.52 -3.38 11.40
C LYS A 8 2.44 -4.73 10.68
N VAL A 9 2.72 -4.71 9.38
CA VAL A 9 2.86 -5.91 8.55
C VAL A 9 4.34 -6.05 8.22
N CYS A 10 4.96 -7.16 8.61
CA CYS A 10 6.39 -7.40 8.44
C CYS A 10 7.25 -6.25 8.99
N GLY A 11 6.83 -5.68 10.10
CA GLY A 11 7.53 -4.58 10.74
C GLY A 11 7.27 -3.21 10.12
N CYS A 12 6.33 -3.10 9.19
CA CYS A 12 6.04 -1.86 8.49
C CYS A 12 4.57 -1.48 8.59
N TYR A 13 4.29 -0.18 8.64
CA TYR A 13 2.93 0.33 8.47
C TYR A 13 2.57 0.35 7.00
N LEU A 14 1.34 -0.04 6.68
CA LEU A 14 0.78 0.11 5.33
C LEU A 14 -0.21 1.27 5.36
N TYR A 15 -0.03 2.24 4.47
CA TYR A 15 -0.81 3.48 4.50
C TYR A 15 -0.90 4.11 3.12
N PHE A 16 -1.76 5.12 3.00
CA PHE A 16 -1.81 6.00 1.84
C PHE A 16 -1.84 7.45 2.28
N THR A 17 -1.49 8.37 1.38
CA THR A 17 -1.49 9.81 1.65
C THR A 17 -2.63 10.47 0.88
N SER A 18 -2.87 11.76 1.16
CA SER A 18 -3.89 12.53 0.42
C SER A 18 -3.60 12.63 -1.08
N HIS A 19 -2.33 12.55 -1.47
CA HIS A 19 -1.94 12.57 -2.88
C HIS A 19 -2.26 11.25 -3.59
N CYS A 20 -2.36 10.17 -2.83
CA CYS A 20 -2.63 8.84 -3.38
C CYS A 20 -4.01 8.73 -4.02
N THR A 21 -4.94 9.61 -3.65
CA THR A 21 -6.31 9.56 -4.17
C THR A 21 -6.41 9.96 -5.64
N MET A 22 -5.37 10.53 -6.20
CA MET A 22 -5.30 10.94 -7.62
C MET A 22 -4.73 9.84 -8.52
N GLU A 23 -4.21 8.78 -7.94
CA GLU A 23 -3.55 7.70 -8.66
C GLU A 23 -4.35 6.40 -8.53
N ALA A 24 -3.92 5.36 -9.25
CA ALA A 24 -4.43 4.01 -9.05
C ALA A 24 -4.18 3.53 -7.63
N MET A 25 -4.95 2.55 -7.18
CA MET A 25 -4.79 2.02 -5.82
C MET A 25 -3.35 1.58 -5.56
N HIS A 26 -2.79 2.07 -4.47
CA HIS A 26 -1.46 1.70 -4.03
C HIS A 26 -1.33 1.80 -2.52
N ALA A 27 -0.24 1.24 -2.00
CA ALA A 27 0.09 1.32 -0.59
C ALA A 27 1.54 1.75 -0.44
N HIS A 28 1.79 2.59 0.55
CA HIS A 28 3.13 2.90 1.01
C HIS A 28 3.46 2.01 2.21
N ALA A 29 4.72 1.66 2.38
CA ALA A 29 5.20 0.89 3.52
C ALA A 29 6.43 1.55 4.13
N SER A 30 6.40 1.72 5.45
CA SER A 30 7.51 2.30 6.20
C SER A 30 7.49 1.78 7.62
N ASP A 31 8.68 1.59 8.21
CA ASP A 31 8.80 1.10 9.58
C ASP A 31 8.59 2.19 10.64
N ARG A 32 8.77 3.46 10.30
CA ARG A 32 8.77 4.55 11.30
C ARG A 32 7.85 5.70 10.98
N LYS A 33 7.89 6.22 9.76
CA LYS A 33 7.21 7.47 9.40
C LYS A 33 6.20 7.23 8.30
N LEU A 34 5.02 7.79 8.48
CA LEU A 34 3.95 7.70 7.50
C LEU A 34 4.13 8.78 6.45
N LYS A 35 5.22 8.68 5.69
CA LYS A 35 5.58 9.64 4.64
C LYS A 35 5.52 8.96 3.28
N GLU A 36 5.18 9.74 2.27
CA GLU A 36 5.26 9.30 0.90
C GLU A 36 6.71 9.17 0.45
N ARG A 37 7.52 10.17 0.76
CA ARG A 37 8.94 10.21 0.37
C ARG A 37 9.75 9.22 1.19
N GLY A 38 10.54 8.40 0.51
CA GLY A 38 11.41 7.43 1.16
C GLY A 38 10.75 6.14 1.56
N SER A 39 9.42 6.05 1.47
CA SER A 39 8.69 4.82 1.74
C SER A 39 8.74 3.87 0.54
N ALA A 40 8.49 2.59 0.78
CA ALA A 40 8.21 1.66 -0.29
C ALA A 40 6.84 1.98 -0.89
N LYS A 41 6.66 1.69 -2.17
CA LYS A 41 5.40 1.93 -2.87
C LYS A 41 5.02 0.71 -3.71
N PHE A 42 3.80 0.24 -3.51
CA PHE A 42 3.24 -0.91 -4.21
C PHE A 42 1.93 -0.51 -4.89
N PHE A 43 1.85 -0.62 -6.20
CA PHE A 43 0.55 -0.55 -6.87
C PHE A 43 -0.17 -1.88 -6.73
N VAL A 44 -1.49 -1.83 -6.55
CA VAL A 44 -2.33 -3.02 -6.36
C VAL A 44 -3.15 -3.25 -7.63
N LYS A 45 -3.08 -4.46 -8.15
CA LYS A 45 -3.87 -4.87 -9.32
C LYS A 45 -5.22 -5.44 -8.90
N SER A 46 -6.13 -5.54 -9.85
CA SER A 46 -7.49 -6.02 -9.60
C SER A 46 -7.58 -7.47 -9.13
N ASP A 47 -6.53 -8.26 -9.31
CA ASP A 47 -6.46 -9.64 -8.83
C ASP A 47 -5.75 -9.77 -7.47
N GLY A 48 -5.35 -8.64 -6.89
CA GLY A 48 -4.63 -8.61 -5.61
C GLY A 48 -3.12 -8.70 -5.73
N SER A 49 -2.58 -8.89 -6.92
CA SER A 49 -1.14 -8.85 -7.13
C SER A 49 -0.63 -7.40 -7.06
N THR A 50 0.67 -7.24 -6.87
CA THR A 50 1.27 -5.92 -6.69
C THR A 50 2.42 -5.70 -7.65
N VAL A 51 2.64 -4.40 -7.96
CA VAL A 51 3.83 -3.94 -8.69
C VAL A 51 4.65 -3.10 -7.73
N VAL A 52 5.89 -3.50 -7.47
CA VAL A 52 6.80 -2.73 -6.61
C VAL A 52 7.37 -1.58 -7.43
N VAL A 53 6.93 -0.37 -7.13
CA VAL A 53 7.41 0.84 -7.81
C VAL A 53 8.69 1.34 -7.17
N ARG A 54 8.74 1.22 -5.85
CA ARG A 54 9.88 1.71 -5.06
C ARG A 54 10.05 0.80 -3.85
N LYS A 55 11.28 0.33 -3.63
CA LYS A 55 11.57 -0.58 -2.53
C LYS A 55 11.75 0.13 -1.18
N GLY A 56 12.07 1.43 -1.21
CA GLY A 56 12.39 2.16 0.01
C GLY A 56 13.58 1.52 0.74
N THR A 57 13.44 1.36 2.05
CA THR A 57 14.46 0.73 2.89
C THR A 57 14.15 -0.72 3.21
N LEU A 58 13.18 -1.32 2.55
CA LEU A 58 12.71 -2.67 2.85
C LEU A 58 13.67 -3.74 2.33
N LYS A 59 13.78 -4.82 3.08
CA LYS A 59 14.50 -6.02 2.67
C LYS A 59 13.60 -6.89 1.79
N PRO A 60 14.17 -7.77 0.94
CA PRO A 60 13.38 -8.62 0.05
C PRO A 60 12.32 -9.46 0.75
N ASN A 61 12.62 -10.00 1.93
CA ASN A 61 11.65 -10.80 2.69
C ASN A 61 10.50 -9.94 3.23
N GLN A 62 10.74 -8.67 3.56
CA GLN A 62 9.69 -7.74 3.97
C GLN A 62 8.77 -7.41 2.78
N ILE A 63 9.36 -7.18 1.61
CA ILE A 63 8.61 -6.90 0.39
C ILE A 63 7.70 -8.08 0.06
N SER A 64 8.23 -9.31 0.06
CA SER A 64 7.44 -10.50 -0.22
C SER A 64 6.30 -10.71 0.77
N GLY A 65 6.55 -10.48 2.06
CA GLY A 65 5.54 -10.60 3.10
C GLY A 65 4.43 -9.57 2.95
N ILE A 66 4.79 -8.33 2.59
CA ILE A 66 3.81 -7.26 2.36
C ILE A 66 2.98 -7.56 1.12
N GLN A 67 3.59 -8.03 0.04
CA GLN A 67 2.87 -8.41 -1.17
C GLN A 67 1.85 -9.52 -0.88
N GLU A 68 2.23 -10.50 -0.08
CA GLU A 68 1.32 -11.59 0.31
C GLU A 68 0.17 -11.06 1.17
N TYR A 69 0.44 -10.15 2.11
CA TYR A 69 -0.59 -9.52 2.92
C TYR A 69 -1.58 -8.76 2.04
N ILE A 70 -1.09 -7.98 1.08
CA ILE A 70 -1.94 -7.21 0.16
C ILE A 70 -2.79 -8.17 -0.67
N ARG A 71 -2.21 -9.25 -1.18
CA ARG A 71 -2.94 -10.25 -1.98
C ARG A 71 -4.12 -10.84 -1.21
N ARG A 72 -3.94 -11.08 0.08
CA ARG A 72 -5.00 -11.64 0.95
C ARG A 72 -6.04 -10.62 1.38
N ASN A 73 -5.71 -9.34 1.39
CA ASN A 73 -6.54 -8.30 1.99
C ASN A 73 -6.88 -7.15 1.04
N TYR A 74 -6.56 -7.27 -0.25
CA TYR A 74 -6.66 -6.15 -1.18
C TYR A 74 -8.08 -5.60 -1.33
N LEU A 75 -9.11 -6.43 -1.23
CA LEU A 75 -10.49 -5.95 -1.32
C LEU A 75 -10.86 -5.05 -0.15
N ARG A 76 -10.47 -5.43 1.06
CA ARG A 76 -10.68 -4.61 2.26
C ARG A 76 -9.89 -3.30 2.18
N MET A 77 -8.64 -3.40 1.73
CA MET A 77 -7.79 -2.22 1.56
C MET A 77 -8.36 -1.28 0.49
N TYR A 78 -8.87 -1.83 -0.60
CA TYR A 78 -9.50 -1.05 -1.67
C TYR A 78 -10.69 -0.25 -1.14
N VAL A 79 -11.54 -0.85 -0.32
CA VAL A 79 -12.68 -0.15 0.28
C VAL A 79 -12.22 1.04 1.10
N GLN A 80 -11.18 0.86 1.91
CA GLN A 80 -10.62 1.96 2.70
C GLN A 80 -10.06 3.08 1.83
N TRP A 81 -9.29 2.73 0.82
CA TRP A 81 -8.69 3.70 -0.09
C TRP A 81 -9.78 4.43 -0.89
N ARG A 82 -10.78 3.71 -1.36
CA ARG A 82 -11.86 4.28 -2.15
C ARG A 82 -12.69 5.31 -1.38
N THR A 83 -12.82 5.19 -0.07
CA THR A 83 -13.55 6.19 0.72
C THR A 83 -12.90 7.56 0.66
N ALA A 84 -11.59 7.62 0.40
CA ALA A 84 -10.84 8.86 0.25
C ALA A 84 -10.64 9.27 -1.22
N SER A 85 -10.94 8.38 -2.17
CA SER A 85 -10.73 8.60 -3.60
C SER A 85 -12.05 8.85 -4.30
N ILE A 86 -12.09 9.84 -5.19
CA ILE A 86 -13.29 10.16 -5.98
C ILE A 86 -13.52 9.08 -7.04
N ASN A 87 -12.44 8.62 -7.68
CA ASN A 87 -12.50 7.67 -8.79
C ASN A 87 -11.57 6.49 -8.47
N GLY A 88 -12.01 5.61 -7.59
CA GLY A 88 -11.23 4.45 -7.21
C GLY A 88 -11.00 3.49 -8.38
N PHE A 89 -9.76 3.10 -8.63
CA PHE A 89 -9.42 2.15 -9.69
C PHE A 89 -8.11 1.42 -9.36
N PHE A 90 -7.95 0.24 -9.96
CA PHE A 90 -6.72 -0.54 -9.85
C PHE A 90 -5.79 -0.22 -11.02
N VAL A 91 -4.48 -0.50 -10.84
CA VAL A 91 -3.49 -0.28 -11.88
C VAL A 91 -3.58 -1.33 -13.01
N GLY A 92 -4.22 -2.43 -12.74
CA GLY A 92 -4.39 -3.44 -13.78
C GLY A 92 -5.49 -4.41 -13.50
#